data_beacbe041872d37659c188a3aa235896
#
_entry.id   beacbe041872d37659c188a3aa235896
#
_cell.length_a   1.000
_cell.length_b   1.000
_cell.length_c   1.000
_cell.angle_alpha   90.00
_cell.angle_beta   90.00
_cell.angle_gamma   90.00
#
_symmetry.space_group_name_H-M   'P 1'
#
loop_
_entity.id
_entity.type
_entity.pdbx_description
1 polymer ?
#
loop_
_entity_poly.entity_id
_entity_poly.type
_entity_poly.pdbx_seq_one_letter_code
_entity_poly.pdbx_strand_id
1 'polypeptide(L)'
;MDEQQKLIFPQNFDIKVIVAATIPIEESKANISRVFTECQTVHSFVSARASAKGSYITYTYNIDLDSQAQMNAVYDGLKQVPEIKFAI
;
A
#
# COMPACT_ATOMS: atom_id res chain seq x y z
N MET A 1 -25.18 0.58 -14.49
CA MET A 1 -24.57 0.90 -14.34
C MET A 1 -23.45 0.72 -13.76
N ASP A 2 -23.04 0.00 -13.37
CA ASP A 2 -21.96 -0.17 -12.75
C ASP A 2 -20.89 -0.58 -13.51
N GLU A 3 -20.98 -0.82 -14.66
CA GLU A 3 -19.91 -1.19 -15.46
C GLU A 3 -18.90 -0.12 -15.42
N GLN A 4 -19.27 1.09 -15.20
CA GLN A 4 -18.31 2.13 -15.15
C GLN A 4 -17.42 2.00 -13.96
N GLN A 5 -17.79 1.22 -13.00
CA GLN A 5 -16.98 1.03 -11.81
C GLN A 5 -15.92 -0.02 -11.99
N LYS A 6 -15.91 -0.73 -13.09
CA LYS A 6 -14.93 -1.77 -13.28
C LYS A 6 -13.58 -1.19 -13.57
N LEU A 7 -12.56 -1.74 -12.94
CA LEU A 7 -11.19 -1.38 -13.21
C LEU A 7 -10.66 -2.18 -14.37
N ILE A 8 -9.84 -1.56 -15.18
CA ILE A 8 -9.23 -2.22 -16.32
C ILE A 8 -7.76 -2.46 -16.00
N PHE A 9 -7.32 -3.69 -16.13
CA PHE A 9 -5.94 -4.07 -15.83
C PHE A 9 -5.18 -4.37 -17.11
N PRO A 10 -3.86 -4.23 -17.07
CA PRO A 10 -3.04 -3.85 -15.92
C PRO A 10 -3.18 -2.38 -15.58
N GLN A 11 -2.89 -2.05 -14.33
CA GLN A 11 -2.91 -0.67 -13.88
C GLN A 11 -1.64 -0.34 -13.12
N ASN A 12 -1.25 0.92 -13.20
CA ASN A 12 -0.16 1.45 -12.40
C ASN A 12 -0.72 2.64 -11.63
N PHE A 13 -0.52 2.66 -10.31
CA PHE A 13 -0.94 3.82 -9.53
C PHE A 13 -0.16 3.90 -8.23
N ASP A 14 -0.33 5.02 -7.56
CA ASP A 14 0.30 5.21 -6.26
C ASP A 14 -0.66 4.75 -5.18
N ILE A 15 -0.19 3.91 -4.28
CA ILE A 15 -0.95 3.51 -3.11
C ILE A 15 -0.37 4.22 -1.89
N LYS A 16 -1.22 4.68 -1.01
CA LYS A 16 -0.80 5.35 0.21
C LYS A 16 -1.12 4.46 1.38
N VAL A 17 -0.10 4.15 2.17
CA VAL A 17 -0.21 3.24 3.31
C VAL A 17 0.07 4.06 4.57
N ILE A 18 -0.89 4.10 5.47
CA ILE A 18 -0.81 4.93 6.67
C ILE A 18 -0.47 4.05 7.86
N VAL A 19 0.66 4.36 8.51
CA VAL A 19 1.26 3.54 9.55
C VAL A 19 1.47 4.38 10.80
N ALA A 20 1.35 3.76 11.97
CA ALA A 20 1.65 4.43 13.21
C ALA A 20 3.09 4.92 13.23
N ALA A 21 3.30 6.15 13.69
CA ALA A 21 4.64 6.76 13.66
C ALA A 21 5.58 6.18 14.70
N THR A 22 5.08 5.34 15.59
CA THR A 22 5.93 4.71 16.60
C THR A 22 6.81 3.62 16.02
N ILE A 23 6.53 3.17 14.79
CA ILE A 23 7.32 2.14 14.14
C ILE A 23 8.44 2.81 13.35
N PRO A 24 9.70 2.36 13.47
CA PRO A 24 10.79 2.95 12.69
C PRO A 24 10.50 2.88 11.21
N ILE A 25 10.91 3.94 10.50
CA ILE A 25 10.61 4.05 9.07
C ILE A 25 11.13 2.86 8.29
N GLU A 26 12.36 2.42 8.57
CA GLU A 26 12.93 1.31 7.81
C GLU A 26 12.16 0.01 8.06
N GLU A 27 11.67 -0.17 9.27
CA GLU A 27 10.88 -1.36 9.59
C GLU A 27 9.54 -1.31 8.86
N SER A 28 8.88 -0.16 8.84
CA SER A 28 7.61 -0.01 8.13
C SER A 28 7.78 -0.24 6.64
N LYS A 29 8.85 0.31 6.06
CA LYS A 29 9.13 0.11 4.64
C LYS A 29 9.33 -1.38 4.34
N ALA A 30 10.07 -2.07 5.21
CA ALA A 30 10.30 -3.50 5.00
C ALA A 30 9.00 -4.29 5.08
N ASN A 31 8.14 -3.96 6.04
CA ASN A 31 6.87 -4.67 6.21
C ASN A 31 5.95 -4.45 5.01
N ILE A 32 5.87 -3.22 4.52
CA ILE A 32 5.03 -2.91 3.37
C ILE A 32 5.57 -3.59 2.12
N SER A 33 6.88 -3.49 1.91
CA SER A 33 7.51 -4.09 0.74
C SER A 33 7.33 -5.62 0.73
N ARG A 34 7.38 -6.24 1.92
CA ARG A 34 7.18 -7.68 2.01
C ARG A 34 5.79 -8.08 1.51
N VAL A 35 4.76 -7.30 1.84
CA VAL A 35 3.41 -7.58 1.35
C VAL A 35 3.37 -7.53 -0.17
N PHE A 36 3.96 -6.49 -0.75
CA PHE A 36 3.98 -6.39 -2.21
C PHE A 36 4.73 -7.55 -2.84
N THR A 37 5.85 -7.93 -2.25
CA THR A 37 6.64 -9.04 -2.78
C THR A 37 5.88 -10.35 -2.70
N GLU A 38 5.20 -10.58 -1.59
CA GLU A 38 4.40 -11.80 -1.42
C GLU A 38 3.24 -11.87 -2.40
N CYS A 39 2.73 -10.72 -2.79
CA CYS A 39 1.65 -10.63 -3.78
C CYS A 39 2.20 -10.55 -5.20
N GLN A 40 3.52 -10.69 -5.37
CA GLN A 40 4.17 -10.61 -6.68
C GLN A 40 3.87 -9.30 -7.37
N THR A 41 3.89 -8.22 -6.62
CA THR A 41 3.53 -6.89 -7.11
C THR A 41 4.79 -6.06 -7.29
N VAL A 42 5.02 -5.62 -8.52
CA VAL A 42 6.12 -4.70 -8.82
C VAL A 42 5.82 -3.38 -8.11
N HIS A 43 6.80 -2.88 -7.37
CA HIS A 43 6.58 -1.69 -6.57
C HIS A 43 7.85 -0.88 -6.43
N SER A 44 7.68 0.41 -6.19
CA SER A 44 8.81 1.27 -5.87
C SER A 44 8.37 2.30 -4.84
N PHE A 45 9.29 2.60 -3.93
CA PHE A 45 9.04 3.58 -2.88
C PHE A 45 9.05 4.99 -3.47
N VAL A 46 8.07 5.80 -3.12
CA VAL A 46 7.98 7.18 -3.59
C VAL A 46 8.31 8.17 -2.47
N SER A 47 7.62 8.06 -1.33
CA SER A 47 7.83 9.02 -0.25
C SER A 47 7.27 8.50 1.06
N ALA A 48 7.75 9.09 2.15
CA ALA A 48 7.20 8.88 3.48
C ALA A 48 7.01 10.26 4.08
N ARG A 49 5.80 10.54 4.57
CA ARG A 49 5.48 11.87 5.04
C ARG A 49 4.73 11.79 6.37
N ALA A 50 5.22 12.49 7.37
CA ALA A 50 4.58 12.49 8.68
C ALA A 50 3.31 13.33 8.65
N SER A 51 2.30 12.91 9.43
CA SER A 51 1.09 13.69 9.59
C SER A 51 1.40 14.97 10.36
N ALA A 52 0.46 15.92 10.32
CA ALA A 52 0.65 17.22 10.98
C ALA A 52 0.96 17.08 12.46
N LYS A 53 0.34 16.09 13.11
CA LYS A 53 0.54 15.90 14.55
C LYS A 53 1.62 14.87 14.86
N GLY A 54 2.19 14.26 13.83
CA GLY A 54 3.26 13.30 14.03
C GLY A 54 2.81 11.93 14.50
N SER A 55 1.52 11.65 14.54
CA SER A 55 1.01 10.36 15.00
C SER A 55 1.11 9.27 13.96
N TYR A 56 1.14 9.63 12.70
CA TYR A 56 1.13 8.69 11.59
C TYR A 56 2.12 9.11 10.53
N ILE A 57 2.54 8.15 9.73
CA ILE A 57 3.37 8.41 8.56
C ILE A 57 2.67 7.77 7.37
N THR A 58 2.54 8.54 6.29
CA THR A 58 1.96 8.04 5.04
C THR A 58 3.10 7.64 4.12
N TYR A 59 3.11 6.37 3.74
CA TYR A 59 4.09 5.83 2.81
C TYR A 59 3.43 5.71 1.45
N THR A 60 4.03 6.33 0.44
CA THR A 60 3.51 6.24 -0.91
C THR A 60 4.40 5.31 -1.73
N TYR A 61 3.79 4.34 -2.37
CA TYR A 61 4.47 3.42 -3.28
C TYR A 61 3.77 3.44 -4.62
N ASN A 62 4.54 3.37 -5.68
CA ASN A 62 4.00 3.17 -7.01
C ASN A 62 3.97 1.67 -7.26
N ILE A 63 2.82 1.14 -7.67
CA ILE A 63 2.66 -0.29 -7.86
C ILE A 63 2.01 -0.60 -9.19
N ASP A 64 2.34 -1.79 -9.71
CA ASP A 64 1.69 -2.33 -10.91
C ASP A 64 0.78 -3.46 -10.50
N LEU A 65 -0.46 -3.43 -10.94
CA LEU A 65 -1.42 -4.47 -10.67
C LEU A 65 -1.91 -5.07 -11.96
N ASP A 66 -1.90 -6.39 -12.05
CA ASP A 66 -2.29 -7.10 -13.26
C ASP A 66 -3.72 -7.57 -13.24
N SER A 67 -4.36 -7.62 -12.08
CA SER A 67 -5.72 -8.17 -11.97
C SER A 67 -6.40 -7.67 -10.72
N GLN A 68 -7.72 -7.80 -10.68
CA GLN A 68 -8.50 -7.50 -9.50
C GLN A 68 -8.11 -8.42 -8.34
N ALA A 69 -7.83 -9.68 -8.64
CA ALA A 69 -7.44 -10.63 -7.61
C ALA A 69 -6.14 -10.19 -6.93
N GLN A 70 -5.18 -9.71 -7.71
CA GLN A 70 -3.93 -9.21 -7.16
C GLN A 70 -4.17 -7.98 -6.30
N MET A 71 -5.01 -7.06 -6.76
CA MET A 71 -5.35 -5.87 -6.01
C MET A 71 -5.98 -6.23 -4.67
N ASN A 72 -6.91 -7.18 -4.67
CA ASN A 72 -7.54 -7.63 -3.45
C ASN A 72 -6.52 -8.25 -2.51
N ALA A 73 -5.59 -9.05 -3.04
CA ALA A 73 -4.55 -9.68 -2.23
C ALA A 73 -3.64 -8.64 -1.58
N VAL A 74 -3.31 -7.58 -2.31
CA VAL A 74 -2.46 -6.52 -1.77
C VAL A 74 -3.16 -5.83 -0.60
N TYR A 75 -4.42 -5.43 -0.77
CA TYR A 75 -5.12 -4.75 0.31
C TYR A 75 -5.35 -5.68 1.50
N ASP A 76 -5.67 -6.95 1.25
CA ASP A 76 -5.82 -7.91 2.34
C ASP A 76 -4.51 -8.11 3.08
N GLY A 77 -3.41 -8.22 2.35
CA GLY A 77 -2.10 -8.38 2.97
C GLY A 77 -1.72 -7.20 3.83
N LEU A 78 -2.01 -5.99 3.37
CA LEU A 78 -1.71 -4.80 4.15
C LEU A 78 -2.55 -4.76 5.43
N LYS A 79 -3.80 -5.22 5.36
CA LYS A 79 -4.64 -5.27 6.55
C LYS A 79 -4.12 -6.23 7.61
N GLN A 80 -3.32 -7.21 7.23
CA GLN A 80 -2.76 -8.17 8.18
C GLN A 80 -1.60 -7.60 8.98
N VAL A 81 -1.05 -6.46 8.59
CA VAL A 81 0.06 -5.85 9.30
C VAL A 81 -0.51 -4.95 10.39
N PRO A 82 -0.29 -5.28 11.67
CA PRO A 82 -1.00 -4.60 12.77
C PRO A 82 -0.77 -3.10 12.84
N GLU A 83 0.43 -2.64 12.48
CA GLU A 83 0.73 -1.22 12.60
C GLU A 83 0.19 -0.40 11.45
N ILE A 84 -0.31 -1.02 10.39
CA ILE A 84 -0.91 -0.31 9.28
C ILE A 84 -2.34 0.05 9.65
N LYS A 85 -2.66 1.35 9.60
CA LYS A 85 -4.00 1.81 9.95
C LYS A 85 -4.96 1.62 8.79
N PHE A 86 -4.54 2.03 7.60
CA PHE A 86 -5.30 1.70 6.38
C PHE A 86 -4.45 2.07 5.16
N ALA A 87 -4.93 1.63 4.00
CA ALA A 87 -4.29 1.90 2.71
C ALA A 87 -5.34 2.40 1.73
N ILE A 88 -4.96 3.39 0.94
CA ILE A 88 -5.86 3.98 -0.04
C ILE A 88 -5.17 4.21 -1.38
#